data_c9149f69bdca3b2cd053a03c5fc9a2bb
#
_entry.id   c9149f69bdca3b2cd053a03c5fc9a2bb
#
_cell.length_a   1.000
_cell.length_b   1.000
_cell.length_c   1.000
_cell.angle_alpha   90.00
_cell.angle_beta   90.00
_cell.angle_gamma   90.00
#
_symmetry.space_group_name_H-M   'P 1'
#
loop_
_entity.id
_entity.type
_entity.pdbx_description
1 polymer ?
#
loop_
_entity_poly.entity_id
_entity_poly.type
_entity_poly.pdbx_seq_one_letter_code
_entity_poly.pdbx_strand_id
1 'polypeptide(L)'
;MNRVVRNILLAISLLLPISGSAQDKGYDVFTPIAKYIAQGDADKLSAWFSDNLEVAIFTTSNDCSSSQARQIMKSFFKSYTPRSFDVSHKAGRSNMKYALGTLNAGGEMFLVTIFANFQGDGYKIQQIKIERLD
;
A
#
# COMPACT_ATOMS: atom_id res chain seq x y z
N MET A 1 9.35 -40.31 -27.03
CA MET A 1 9.45 -39.69 -26.53
C MET A 1 9.49 -39.31 -26.21
N ASN A 2 9.31 -39.60 -26.24
CA ASN A 2 9.31 -38.83 -25.57
C ASN A 2 9.43 -38.26 -25.36
N ARG A 3 9.48 -38.45 -25.41
CA ARG A 3 9.66 -37.67 -24.88
C ARG A 3 9.35 -36.69 -24.73
N VAL A 4 9.19 -37.09 -24.97
CA VAL A 4 9.04 -35.96 -24.61
C VAL A 4 8.43 -35.44 -24.28
N VAL A 5 8.20 -35.93 -24.46
CA VAL A 5 7.81 -35.19 -23.78
C VAL A 5 7.76 -34.76 -23.24
N ARG A 6 7.91 -35.07 -23.16
CA ARG A 6 8.08 -34.48 -22.31
C ARG A 6 8.14 -33.53 -22.13
N ASN A 7 8.16 -33.83 -22.42
CA ASN A 7 8.27 -32.68 -21.94
C ASN A 7 7.72 -31.86 -21.95
N ILE A 8 7.42 -32.24 -22.26
CA ILE A 8 7.03 -31.27 -21.94
C ILE A 8 6.58 -30.79 -21.39
N LEU A 9 6.49 -31.12 -21.25
CA LEU A 9 6.24 -30.44 -20.39
C LEU A 9 6.38 -29.81 -20.02
N LEU A 10 6.61 -30.01 -19.98
CA LEU A 10 6.87 -29.12 -19.26
C LEU A 10 6.79 -28.16 -19.35
N ALA A 11 6.64 -28.50 -19.78
CA ALA A 11 6.66 -27.34 -19.53
C ALA A 11 6.06 -26.73 -19.32
N ILE A 12 5.65 -27.11 -19.38
CA ILE A 12 5.23 -26.27 -18.82
C ILE A 12 5.13 -25.73 -18.16
N SER A 13 5.17 -26.07 -18.03
CA SER A 13 5.26 -25.20 -17.12
C SER A 13 5.37 -24.50 -16.89
N LEU A 14 5.37 -24.66 -17.00
CA LEU A 14 5.56 -23.66 -16.56
C LEU A 14 5.34 -22.91 -16.59
N LEU A 15 5.13 -23.31 -16.74
CA LEU A 15 5.03 -22.33 -16.51
C LEU A 15 4.72 -21.68 -16.30
N LEU A 16 4.50 -21.89 -16.27
CA LEU A 16 4.37 -21.01 -15.81
C LEU A 16 4.19 -20.27 -15.48
N PRO A 17 4.07 -20.16 -15.42
CA PRO A 17 4.06 -19.21 -14.82
C PRO A 17 3.78 -18.50 -14.61
N ILE A 18 3.77 -18.23 -14.69
CA ILE A 18 3.77 -17.41 -14.28
C ILE A 18 3.48 -16.63 -14.19
N SER A 19 3.32 -16.53 -14.26
CA SER A 19 3.30 -15.60 -13.97
C SER A 19 2.81 -14.81 -13.78
N GLY A 20 2.58 -14.78 -13.91
CA GLY A 20 2.40 -13.80 -13.50
C GLY A 20 2.02 -13.23 -13.28
N SER A 21 1.97 -13.05 -13.15
CA SER A 21 1.98 -12.36 -12.70
C SER A 21 2.02 -11.72 -12.48
N ALA A 22 2.08 -11.90 -12.72
CA ALA A 22 2.37 -11.23 -12.29
C ALA A 22 2.45 -10.45 -12.32
N GLN A 23 2.38 -10.21 -12.68
CA GLN A 23 2.53 -9.44 -12.41
C GLN A 23 2.29 -8.59 -12.14
N ASP A 24 1.90 -8.51 -12.68
CA ASP A 24 1.69 -7.81 -11.98
C ASP A 24 1.89 -8.30 -11.06
N LYS A 25 1.78 -9.03 -11.50
CA LYS A 25 2.01 -9.57 -10.45
C LYS A 25 3.15 -9.45 -9.61
N GLY A 26 3.93 -9.52 -9.78
CA GLY A 26 5.05 -9.30 -8.95
C GLY A 26 5.16 -7.94 -8.34
N TYR A 27 4.54 -6.98 -8.94
CA TYR A 27 4.60 -5.62 -8.41
C TYR A 27 3.64 -5.43 -7.24
N ASP A 28 4.16 -4.97 -6.12
CA ASP A 28 3.38 -4.70 -4.91
C ASP A 28 3.37 -3.19 -4.68
N VAL A 29 2.23 -2.57 -4.90
CA VAL A 29 2.06 -1.13 -4.74
C VAL A 29 2.34 -0.69 -3.30
N PHE A 30 2.13 -1.57 -2.32
CA PHE A 30 2.33 -1.22 -0.92
C PHE A 30 3.80 -1.19 -0.51
N THR A 31 4.71 -1.75 -1.31
CA THR A 31 6.14 -1.68 -0.99
C THR A 31 6.66 -0.24 -0.93
N PRO A 32 6.49 0.59 -1.98
CA PRO A 32 6.92 1.99 -1.87
C PRO A 32 6.07 2.80 -0.89
N ILE A 33 4.76 2.53 -0.82
CA ILE A 33 3.89 3.25 0.11
C ILE A 33 4.35 3.04 1.54
N ALA A 34 4.60 1.77 1.94
CA ALA A 34 5.09 1.45 3.28
C ALA A 34 6.43 2.09 3.57
N LYS A 35 7.30 2.14 2.58
CA LYS A 35 8.60 2.77 2.73
C LYS A 35 8.47 4.26 3.10
N TYR A 36 7.59 4.97 2.42
CA TYR A 36 7.43 6.40 2.67
C TYR A 36 6.72 6.68 3.99
N ILE A 37 5.81 5.80 4.41
CA ILE A 37 5.21 5.89 5.73
C ILE A 37 6.27 5.67 6.80
N ALA A 38 7.11 4.64 6.64
CA ALA A 38 8.19 4.35 7.60
C ALA A 38 9.19 5.50 7.72
N GLN A 39 9.40 6.22 6.63
CA GLN A 39 10.31 7.37 6.60
C GLN A 39 9.65 8.68 7.05
N GLY A 40 8.33 8.70 7.16
CA GLY A 40 7.61 9.93 7.45
C GLY A 40 7.69 10.93 6.31
N ASP A 41 7.82 10.45 5.07
CA ASP A 41 7.97 11.30 3.90
C ASP A 41 6.61 11.56 3.26
N ALA A 42 5.91 12.56 3.77
CA ALA A 42 4.57 12.90 3.28
C ALA A 42 4.59 13.37 1.83
N ASP A 43 5.66 14.03 1.40
CA ASP A 43 5.76 14.52 0.03
C ASP A 43 5.81 13.38 -0.97
N LYS A 44 6.67 12.38 -0.73
CA LYS A 44 6.76 11.21 -1.62
C LYS A 44 5.53 10.32 -1.49
N LEU A 45 4.99 10.19 -0.29
CA LEU A 45 3.75 9.43 -0.08
C LEU A 45 2.61 10.03 -0.89
N SER A 46 2.53 11.36 -0.98
CA SER A 46 1.44 12.05 -1.66
C SER A 46 1.40 11.79 -3.17
N ALA A 47 2.50 11.35 -3.76
CA ALA A 47 2.50 10.94 -5.17
C ALA A 47 1.58 9.75 -5.42
N TRP A 48 1.25 9.00 -4.36
CA TRP A 48 0.34 7.85 -4.44
C TRP A 48 -1.10 8.21 -4.14
N PHE A 49 -1.38 9.47 -3.79
CA PHE A 49 -2.74 9.89 -3.44
C PHE A 49 -3.61 10.07 -4.67
N SER A 50 -4.88 9.66 -4.54
CA SER A 50 -5.91 10.05 -5.48
C SER A 50 -6.10 11.57 -5.42
N ASP A 51 -6.74 12.15 -6.43
CA ASP A 51 -7.06 13.58 -6.42
C ASP A 51 -7.92 13.96 -5.22
N ASN A 52 -8.78 13.04 -4.82
CA ASN A 52 -9.60 13.18 -3.61
C ASN A 52 -9.50 11.89 -2.83
N LEU A 53 -9.31 12.00 -1.54
CA LEU A 53 -9.18 10.82 -0.68
C LEU A 53 -9.66 11.16 0.73
N GLU A 54 -9.88 10.11 1.51
CA GLU A 54 -10.23 10.27 2.92
C GLU A 54 -8.99 10.05 3.78
N VAL A 55 -8.73 10.96 4.71
CA VAL A 55 -7.70 10.78 5.73
C VAL A 55 -8.39 10.82 7.09
N ALA A 56 -8.39 9.68 7.76
CA ALA A 56 -9.00 9.54 9.09
C ALA A 56 -7.89 9.32 10.11
N ILE A 57 -7.73 10.27 11.02
CA ILE A 57 -6.73 10.19 12.08
C ILE A 57 -7.46 10.24 13.40
N PHE A 58 -7.36 9.15 14.16
CA PHE A 58 -8.04 8.95 15.44
C PHE A 58 -9.55 9.05 15.21
N THR A 59 -10.22 10.06 15.76
CA THR A 59 -11.66 10.23 15.64
C THR A 59 -12.06 11.25 14.58
N THR A 60 -11.09 11.84 13.88
CA THR A 60 -11.35 12.89 12.89
C THR A 60 -11.16 12.35 11.48
N SER A 61 -12.20 12.45 10.66
CA SER A 61 -12.15 12.02 9.26
C SER A 61 -12.33 13.23 8.35
N ASN A 62 -11.48 13.34 7.34
CA ASN A 62 -11.51 14.43 6.38
C ASN A 62 -11.52 13.89 4.96
N ASP A 63 -12.52 14.31 4.18
CA ASP A 63 -12.47 14.14 2.73
C ASP A 63 -11.71 15.33 2.17
N CYS A 64 -10.62 15.08 1.47
CA CYS A 64 -9.72 16.17 1.12
C CYS A 64 -9.05 15.93 -0.23
N SER A 65 -8.47 17.00 -0.77
CA SER A 65 -7.63 16.91 -1.96
C SER A 65 -6.30 16.27 -1.63
N SER A 66 -5.58 15.85 -2.66
CA SER A 66 -4.24 15.30 -2.52
C SER A 66 -3.32 16.24 -1.74
N SER A 67 -3.37 17.54 -2.03
CA SER A 67 -2.49 18.50 -1.35
C SER A 67 -2.87 18.71 0.11
N GLN A 68 -4.17 18.69 0.42
CA GLN A 68 -4.62 18.77 1.82
C GLN A 68 -4.22 17.51 2.58
N ALA A 69 -4.39 16.34 1.96
CA ALA A 69 -3.99 15.07 2.57
C ALA A 69 -2.49 15.05 2.87
N ARG A 70 -1.69 15.60 1.95
CA ARG A 70 -0.24 15.71 2.15
C ARG A 70 0.07 16.55 3.39
N GLN A 71 -0.61 17.68 3.57
CA GLN A 71 -0.40 18.53 4.73
C GLN A 71 -0.83 17.83 6.02
N ILE A 72 -1.94 17.12 6.00
CA ILE A 72 -2.41 16.38 7.18
C ILE A 72 -1.37 15.31 7.57
N MET A 73 -0.88 14.55 6.58
CA MET A 73 0.13 13.52 6.86
C MET A 73 1.45 14.12 7.31
N LYS A 74 1.84 15.24 6.73
CA LYS A 74 3.07 15.94 7.14
C LYS A 74 2.96 16.37 8.60
N SER A 75 1.83 16.90 9.00
CA SER A 75 1.57 17.32 10.38
C SER A 75 1.58 16.13 11.32
N PHE A 76 0.96 15.02 10.92
CA PHE A 76 0.96 13.78 11.72
C PHE A 76 2.40 13.29 11.94
N PHE A 77 3.20 13.18 10.89
CA PHE A 77 4.58 12.69 10.99
C PHE A 77 5.47 13.63 11.80
N LYS A 78 5.13 14.91 11.85
CA LYS A 78 5.86 15.87 12.68
C LYS A 78 5.56 15.64 14.16
N SER A 79 4.31 15.34 14.47
CA SER A 79 3.89 15.07 15.86
C SER A 79 4.31 13.67 16.31
N TYR A 80 4.31 12.71 15.39
CA TYR A 80 4.64 11.31 15.67
C TYR A 80 5.68 10.86 14.65
N THR A 81 6.95 11.04 15.01
CA THR A 81 8.04 10.71 14.10
C THR A 81 8.12 9.19 13.90
N PRO A 82 7.95 8.71 12.66
CA PRO A 82 7.99 7.29 12.39
C PRO A 82 9.35 6.66 12.66
N ARG A 83 9.32 5.45 13.19
CA ARG A 83 10.51 4.61 13.39
C ARG A 83 10.45 3.36 12.54
N SER A 84 9.26 2.78 12.37
CA SER A 84 9.07 1.59 11.56
C SER A 84 7.61 1.48 11.16
N PHE A 85 7.39 0.81 10.04
CA PHE A 85 6.04 0.48 9.58
C PHE A 85 6.08 -0.92 8.99
N ASP A 86 5.31 -1.84 9.58
CA ASP A 86 5.28 -3.24 9.17
C ASP A 86 3.90 -3.59 8.66
N VAL A 87 3.80 -3.92 7.38
CA VAL A 87 2.55 -4.37 6.79
C VAL A 87 2.33 -5.82 7.20
N SER A 88 1.22 -6.08 7.89
CA SER A 88 0.90 -7.39 8.42
C SER A 88 -0.15 -8.13 7.60
N HIS A 89 -0.93 -7.42 6.79
CA HIS A 89 -2.01 -8.02 6.03
C HIS A 89 -2.25 -7.22 4.76
N LYS A 90 -2.41 -7.94 3.65
CA LYS A 90 -2.77 -7.34 2.36
C LYS A 90 -3.85 -8.18 1.72
N ALA A 91 -4.82 -7.53 1.09
CA ALA A 91 -5.89 -8.21 0.39
C ALA A 91 -6.42 -7.32 -0.71
N GLY A 92 -7.31 -7.86 -1.53
CA GLY A 92 -7.95 -7.07 -2.55
C GLY A 92 -8.30 -7.86 -3.78
N ARG A 93 -8.74 -7.13 -4.78
CA ARG A 93 -9.14 -7.64 -6.08
C ARG A 93 -8.32 -6.93 -7.14
N SER A 94 -8.61 -7.21 -8.41
CA SER A 94 -7.85 -6.66 -9.53
C SER A 94 -7.82 -5.13 -9.56
N ASN A 95 -8.88 -4.48 -9.07
CA ASN A 95 -8.98 -3.02 -9.16
C ASN A 95 -9.03 -2.31 -7.80
N MET A 96 -9.00 -3.07 -6.70
CA MET A 96 -9.04 -2.49 -5.36
C MET A 96 -8.19 -3.32 -4.42
N LYS A 97 -7.30 -2.66 -3.69
CA LYS A 97 -6.39 -3.32 -2.75
C LYS A 97 -6.38 -2.60 -1.43
N TYR A 98 -6.14 -3.34 -0.35
CA TYR A 98 -5.91 -2.70 0.93
C TYR A 98 -4.79 -3.40 1.70
N ALA A 99 -4.22 -2.66 2.63
CA ALA A 99 -3.18 -3.16 3.52
C ALA A 99 -3.44 -2.67 4.94
N LEU A 100 -3.10 -3.51 5.89
CA LEU A 100 -3.06 -3.17 7.31
C LEU A 100 -1.63 -3.27 7.77
N GLY A 101 -1.20 -2.31 8.56
CA GLY A 101 0.15 -2.34 9.11
C GLY A 101 0.22 -1.68 10.46
N THR A 102 1.31 -1.95 11.16
CA THR A 102 1.58 -1.37 12.46
C THR A 102 2.67 -0.32 12.31
N LEU A 103 2.34 0.90 12.70
CA LEU A 103 3.26 2.04 12.66
C LEU A 103 3.76 2.33 14.07
N ASN A 104 5.08 2.31 14.22
CA ASN A 104 5.74 2.75 15.45
C ASN A 104 6.20 4.19 15.21
N ALA A 105 5.60 5.14 15.90
CA ALA A 105 5.87 6.55 15.66
C ALA A 105 5.69 7.35 16.95
N GLY A 106 6.64 8.22 17.25
CA GLY A 106 6.56 9.08 18.40
C GLY A 106 6.46 8.33 19.73
N GLY A 107 6.97 7.12 19.78
CA GLY A 107 6.90 6.30 20.98
C GLY A 107 5.57 5.61 21.21
N GLU A 108 4.69 5.62 20.21
CA GLU A 108 3.38 4.98 20.26
C GLU A 108 3.20 4.03 19.10
N MET A 109 2.23 3.14 19.21
CA MET A 109 1.90 2.18 18.17
C MET A 109 0.54 2.51 17.57
N PHE A 110 0.46 2.45 16.25
CA PHE A 110 -0.76 2.77 15.52
C PHE A 110 -1.08 1.65 14.53
N LEU A 111 -2.37 1.42 14.33
CA LEU A 111 -2.85 0.60 13.23
C LEU A 111 -3.13 1.52 12.06
N VAL A 112 -2.53 1.22 10.90
CA VAL A 112 -2.74 2.01 9.70
C VAL A 112 -3.43 1.14 8.66
N THR A 113 -4.56 1.61 8.16
CA THR A 113 -5.30 0.98 7.07
C THR A 113 -5.16 1.84 5.83
N ILE A 114 -4.81 1.22 4.71
CA ILE A 114 -4.64 1.92 3.44
C ILE A 114 -5.51 1.25 2.38
N PHE A 115 -6.39 2.03 1.76
CA PHE A 115 -7.17 1.58 0.61
C PHE A 115 -6.64 2.25 -0.65
N ALA A 116 -6.42 1.44 -1.69
CA ALA A 116 -6.00 1.95 -2.99
C ALA A 116 -6.87 1.30 -4.07
N ASN A 117 -7.19 2.07 -5.12
CA ASN A 117 -7.86 1.48 -6.25
C ASN A 117 -7.16 1.86 -7.55
N PHE A 118 -7.47 1.10 -8.59
CA PHE A 118 -6.85 1.30 -9.90
C PHE A 118 -7.53 2.47 -10.62
N GLN A 119 -6.73 3.40 -11.11
CA GLN A 119 -7.22 4.60 -11.77
C GLN A 119 -6.54 4.77 -13.13
N GLY A 120 -6.84 3.85 -14.04
CA GLY A 120 -6.36 3.95 -15.41
C GLY A 120 -4.93 3.50 -15.58
N ASP A 121 -4.00 4.22 -15.03
CA ASP A 121 -2.56 3.97 -15.23
C ASP A 121 -1.85 3.47 -13.97
N GLY A 122 -2.56 3.31 -12.87
CA GLY A 122 -1.96 2.80 -11.65
C GLY A 122 -2.89 2.88 -10.46
N TYR A 123 -2.42 2.35 -9.34
CA TYR A 123 -3.17 2.39 -8.09
C TYR A 123 -2.93 3.71 -7.39
N LYS A 124 -4.01 4.28 -6.84
CA LYS A 124 -3.95 5.50 -6.04
C LYS A 124 -4.65 5.27 -4.71
N ILE A 125 -4.14 5.90 -3.67
CA ILE A 125 -4.69 5.77 -2.33
C ILE A 125 -6.00 6.55 -2.24
N GLN A 126 -7.06 5.85 -1.80
CA GLN A 126 -8.39 6.43 -1.60
C GLN A 126 -8.67 6.73 -0.14
N GLN A 127 -7.98 6.04 0.76
CA GLN A 127 -8.19 6.22 2.20
C GLN A 127 -6.93 5.85 2.96
N ILE A 128 -6.59 6.67 3.94
CA ILE A 128 -5.62 6.34 4.97
C ILE A 128 -6.33 6.51 6.30
N LYS A 129 -6.31 5.47 7.14
CA LYS A 129 -6.91 5.51 8.45
C LYS A 129 -5.87 5.13 9.48
N ILE A 130 -5.70 5.97 10.49
CA ILE A 130 -4.70 5.77 11.55
C ILE A 130 -5.43 5.74 12.89
N GLU A 131 -5.24 4.63 13.63
CA GLU A 131 -5.87 4.40 14.92
C GLU A 131 -4.82 4.04 15.93
N ARG A 132 -5.01 4.46 17.18
CA ARG A 132 -4.12 4.04 18.25
C ARG A 132 -4.34 2.57 18.57
N LEU A 133 -3.23 1.88 18.82
CA LEU A 133 -3.27 0.52 19.34
C LEU A 133 -3.07 0.61 20.86
N ASP A 134 -4.00 0.02 21.60
CA ASP A 134 -3.95 0.00 23.05
C ASP A 134 -3.40 -1.31 23.59
#